data_240e7f6d7df2347b207217fea7bf0d9a
#
_entry.id   240e7f6d7df2347b207217fea7bf0d9a
#
_cell.length_a   1.000
_cell.length_b   1.000
_cell.length_c   1.000
_cell.angle_alpha   90.00
_cell.angle_beta   90.00
_cell.angle_gamma   90.00
#
_symmetry.space_group_name_H-M   'P 1'
#
loop_
_entity.id
_entity.type
_entity.pdbx_description
1 polymer ?
#
loop_
_entity_poly.entity_id
_entity_poly.type
_entity_poly.pdbx_seq_one_letter_code
_entity_poly.pdbx_strand_id
1 'polypeptide(L)'
;MIAGTLSIGGVEYVVVPRNEYEARLPELPTKDHRGERPAKAAIQAVIARSLIRRRTDAGLEQKQLAALAGVRAETISRIESGRYRPQHATMELLDRALVESAEKK
;
A
#
# COMPACT_ATOMS: atom_id res chain seq x y z
N MET A 1 1.68 18.22 2.75
CA MET A 1 1.32 19.39 1.92
C MET A 1 1.34 19.00 0.44
N ILE A 2 0.32 19.43 -0.28
CA ILE A 2 0.25 19.18 -1.72
C ILE A 2 1.11 20.24 -2.42
N ALA A 3 2.12 19.78 -3.17
CA ALA A 3 3.00 20.69 -3.91
C ALA A 3 2.35 21.21 -5.21
N GLY A 4 1.35 20.48 -5.72
CA GLY A 4 0.65 20.87 -6.92
C GLY A 4 -0.16 19.74 -7.49
N THR A 5 -0.75 19.98 -8.67
CA THR A 5 -1.49 18.97 -9.40
C THR A 5 -0.97 18.90 -10.83
N LEU A 6 -1.04 17.70 -11.42
CA LEU A 6 -0.68 17.44 -12.81
C LEU A 6 -1.86 16.78 -13.51
N SER A 7 -2.12 17.14 -14.75
CA SER A 7 -3.12 16.46 -15.57
C SER A 7 -2.41 15.80 -16.75
N ILE A 8 -2.49 14.46 -16.82
CA ILE A 8 -1.87 13.68 -17.86
C ILE A 8 -2.91 12.70 -18.42
N GLY A 9 -3.16 12.76 -19.72
CA GLY A 9 -4.10 11.86 -20.37
C GLY A 9 -5.52 11.94 -19.82
N GLY A 10 -5.95 13.08 -19.32
CA GLY A 10 -7.28 13.27 -18.75
C GLY A 10 -7.40 12.83 -17.30
N VAL A 11 -6.30 12.37 -16.70
CA VAL A 11 -6.27 11.98 -15.29
C VAL A 11 -5.52 13.02 -14.49
N GLU A 12 -6.12 13.46 -13.39
CA GLU A 12 -5.51 14.43 -12.50
C GLU A 12 -4.68 13.72 -11.43
N TYR A 13 -3.44 14.15 -11.25
CA TYR A 13 -2.51 13.62 -10.26
C TYR A 13 -2.18 14.70 -9.24
N VAL A 14 -2.06 14.27 -7.99
CA VAL A 14 -1.62 15.13 -6.90
C VAL A 14 -0.13 14.93 -6.72
N VAL A 15 0.61 16.05 -6.74
CA VAL A 15 2.07 16.02 -6.56
C VAL A 15 2.37 16.26 -5.07
N VAL A 16 3.08 15.30 -4.46
CA VAL A 16 3.46 15.35 -3.05
C VAL A 16 4.96 15.19 -2.96
N PRO A 17 5.67 15.99 -2.15
CA PRO A 17 7.09 15.80 -1.95
C PRO A 17 7.39 14.38 -1.46
N ARG A 18 8.49 13.80 -1.93
CA ARG A 18 8.86 12.42 -1.58
C ARG A 18 8.93 12.20 -0.07
N ASN A 19 9.50 13.15 0.67
CA ASN A 19 9.61 13.03 2.11
C ASN A 19 8.26 12.94 2.81
N GLU A 20 7.26 13.69 2.32
CA GLU A 20 5.89 13.61 2.87
C GLU A 20 5.22 12.30 2.51
N TYR A 21 5.43 11.82 1.29
CA TYR A 21 4.90 10.52 0.86
C TYR A 21 5.49 9.39 1.70
N GLU A 22 6.80 9.38 1.87
CA GLU A 22 7.48 8.34 2.65
C GLU A 22 7.10 8.38 4.13
N ALA A 23 6.83 9.57 4.68
CA ALA A 23 6.39 9.72 6.06
C ALA A 23 5.02 9.07 6.33
N ARG A 24 4.20 8.87 5.29
CA ARG A 24 2.90 8.22 5.41
C ARG A 24 2.99 6.71 5.38
N LEU A 25 4.13 6.16 4.98
CA LEU A 25 4.34 4.71 4.96
C LEU A 25 4.62 4.20 6.37
N PRO A 26 4.15 2.99 6.73
CA PRO A 26 4.48 2.41 8.02
C PRO A 26 5.99 2.32 8.19
N GLU A 27 6.47 2.66 9.37
CA GLU A 27 7.89 2.54 9.70
C GLU A 27 8.26 1.06 9.88
N LEU A 28 9.51 0.74 9.53
CA LEU A 28 10.03 -0.58 9.82
C LEU A 28 10.28 -0.69 11.33
N PRO A 29 10.06 -1.89 11.92
CA PRO A 29 10.34 -2.09 13.34
C PRO A 29 11.78 -1.76 13.70
N THR A 30 12.00 -1.29 14.91
CA THR A 30 13.32 -0.99 15.42
C THR A 30 14.17 -2.26 15.48
N LYS A 31 15.44 -2.16 15.12
CA LYS A 31 16.37 -3.27 15.22
C LYS A 31 16.59 -3.64 16.68
N ASP A 32 16.74 -4.94 16.94
CA ASP A 32 17.05 -5.42 18.28
C ASP A 32 18.55 -5.21 18.60
N HIS A 33 18.99 -5.70 19.77
CA HIS A 33 20.38 -5.53 20.20
C HIS A 33 21.42 -6.23 19.30
N ARG A 34 20.97 -7.13 18.41
CA ARG A 34 21.83 -7.79 17.43
C ARG A 34 21.82 -7.07 16.07
N GLY A 35 21.09 -5.96 15.97
CA GLY A 35 20.91 -5.24 14.72
C GLY A 35 19.86 -5.85 13.82
N GLU A 36 19.04 -6.77 14.33
CA GLU A 36 17.98 -7.42 13.58
C GLU A 36 16.60 -6.89 13.99
N ARG A 37 15.69 -6.82 13.04
CA ARG A 37 14.30 -6.49 13.33
C ARG A 37 13.52 -7.76 13.67
N PRO A 38 12.50 -7.67 14.55
CA PRO A 38 11.61 -8.81 14.77
C PRO A 38 11.04 -9.29 13.43
N ALA A 39 11.27 -10.56 13.10
CA ALA A 39 10.97 -11.08 11.77
C ALA A 39 9.49 -10.91 11.39
N LYS A 40 8.58 -11.23 12.31
CA LYS A 40 7.15 -11.12 12.06
C LYS A 40 6.73 -9.67 11.78
N ALA A 41 7.17 -8.74 12.62
CA ALA A 41 6.83 -7.33 12.47
C ALA A 41 7.49 -6.73 11.23
N ALA A 42 8.70 -7.16 10.88
CA ALA A 42 9.38 -6.70 9.68
C ALA A 42 8.63 -7.16 8.43
N ILE A 43 8.16 -8.41 8.39
CA ILE A 43 7.38 -8.92 7.27
C ILE A 43 6.08 -8.14 7.11
N GLN A 44 5.38 -7.90 8.22
CA GLN A 44 4.13 -7.13 8.19
C GLN A 44 4.35 -5.71 7.67
N ALA A 45 5.43 -5.05 8.09
CA ALA A 45 5.77 -3.71 7.64
C ALA A 45 6.10 -3.68 6.14
N VAL A 46 6.85 -4.67 5.64
CA VAL A 46 7.18 -4.78 4.21
C VAL A 46 5.91 -4.97 3.38
N ILE A 47 5.02 -5.86 3.81
CA ILE A 47 3.75 -6.10 3.11
C ILE A 47 2.92 -4.82 3.08
N ALA A 48 2.83 -4.10 4.20
CA ALA A 48 2.06 -2.85 4.30
C ALA A 48 2.60 -1.80 3.34
N ARG A 49 3.90 -1.59 3.32
CA ARG A 49 4.55 -0.59 2.45
C ARG A 49 4.36 -0.94 0.98
N SER A 50 4.52 -2.23 0.65
CA SER A 50 4.34 -2.70 -0.71
C SER A 50 2.90 -2.48 -1.19
N LEU A 51 1.91 -2.81 -0.37
CA LEU A 51 0.51 -2.65 -0.74
C LEU A 51 0.15 -1.17 -0.93
N ILE A 52 0.58 -0.30 -0.01
CA ILE A 52 0.34 1.14 -0.13
C ILE A 52 0.93 1.66 -1.44
N ARG A 53 2.17 1.31 -1.73
CA ARG A 53 2.86 1.77 -2.94
C ARG A 53 2.15 1.31 -4.20
N ARG A 54 1.84 0.02 -4.28
CA ARG A 54 1.18 -0.54 -5.46
C ARG A 54 -0.22 0.04 -5.66
N ARG A 55 -0.95 0.22 -4.57
CA ARG A 55 -2.29 0.80 -4.62
C ARG A 55 -2.24 2.26 -5.09
N THR A 56 -1.35 3.06 -4.52
CA THR A 56 -1.23 4.48 -4.88
C THR A 56 -0.70 4.64 -6.30
N ASP A 57 0.23 3.80 -6.73
CA ASP A 57 0.74 3.81 -8.11
C ASP A 57 -0.36 3.48 -9.11
N ALA A 58 -1.30 2.62 -8.72
CA ALA A 58 -2.46 2.29 -9.55
C ALA A 58 -3.56 3.37 -9.52
N GLY A 59 -3.41 4.38 -8.67
CA GLY A 59 -4.40 5.46 -8.53
C GLY A 59 -5.67 5.02 -7.82
N LEU A 60 -5.58 3.99 -6.99
CA LEU A 60 -6.75 3.43 -6.31
C LEU A 60 -6.81 3.87 -4.85
N GLU A 61 -8.03 4.14 -4.39
CA GLU A 61 -8.31 4.30 -2.97
C GLU A 61 -8.49 2.91 -2.33
N GLN A 62 -8.43 2.85 -1.01
CA GLN A 62 -8.64 1.58 -0.30
C GLN A 62 -9.98 0.94 -0.67
N LYS A 63 -11.05 1.73 -0.75
CA LYS A 63 -12.39 1.24 -1.10
C LYS A 63 -12.44 0.68 -2.52
N GLN A 64 -11.75 1.34 -3.45
CA GLN A 64 -11.72 0.90 -4.84
C GLN A 64 -10.97 -0.43 -4.98
N LEU A 65 -9.82 -0.55 -4.34
CA LEU A 65 -9.07 -1.80 -4.35
C LEU A 65 -9.86 -2.91 -3.67
N ALA A 66 -10.53 -2.61 -2.57
CA ALA A 66 -11.35 -3.58 -1.85
C ALA A 66 -12.47 -4.15 -2.77
N ALA A 67 -13.14 -3.27 -3.49
CA ALA A 67 -14.19 -3.69 -4.42
C ALA A 67 -13.63 -4.56 -5.55
N LEU A 68 -12.49 -4.18 -6.11
CA LEU A 68 -11.86 -4.94 -7.19
C LEU A 68 -11.37 -6.32 -6.72
N ALA A 69 -10.84 -6.39 -5.52
CA ALA A 69 -10.29 -7.63 -4.97
C ALA A 69 -11.34 -8.53 -4.32
N GLY A 70 -12.53 -8.01 -4.06
CA GLY A 70 -13.56 -8.77 -3.37
C GLY A 70 -13.29 -8.93 -1.87
N VAL A 71 -12.61 -7.97 -1.27
CA VAL A 71 -12.32 -7.94 0.17
C VAL A 71 -12.92 -6.69 0.79
N ARG A 72 -12.92 -6.63 2.12
CA ARG A 72 -13.41 -5.46 2.83
C ARG A 72 -12.35 -4.36 2.87
N ALA A 73 -12.79 -3.11 2.79
CA ALA A 73 -11.88 -1.96 2.93
C ALA A 73 -11.14 -1.98 4.27
N GLU A 74 -11.80 -2.45 5.33
CA GLU A 74 -11.17 -2.60 6.65
C GLU A 74 -9.98 -3.56 6.61
N THR A 75 -10.08 -4.64 5.81
CA THR A 75 -9.00 -5.60 5.65
C THR A 75 -7.77 -4.90 5.06
N ILE A 76 -7.97 -4.09 4.02
CA ILE A 76 -6.88 -3.33 3.41
C ILE A 76 -6.29 -2.34 4.41
N SER A 77 -7.14 -1.63 5.15
CA SER A 77 -6.68 -0.69 6.16
C SER A 77 -5.82 -1.37 7.22
N ARG A 78 -6.22 -2.55 7.68
CA ARG A 78 -5.44 -3.31 8.67
C ARG A 78 -4.09 -3.76 8.13
N ILE A 79 -4.06 -4.22 6.88
CA ILE A 79 -2.80 -4.63 6.24
C ILE A 79 -1.87 -3.43 6.12
N GLU A 80 -2.40 -2.30 5.65
CA GLU A 80 -1.61 -1.08 5.45
C GLU A 80 -1.13 -0.45 6.75
N SER A 81 -1.77 -0.78 7.88
CA SER A 81 -1.30 -0.32 9.18
C SER A 81 0.00 -0.97 9.63
N GLY A 82 0.38 -2.09 8.99
CA GLY A 82 1.58 -2.83 9.35
C GLY A 82 1.44 -3.70 10.58
N ARG A 83 0.22 -3.87 11.09
CA ARG A 83 -0.05 -4.65 12.31
C ARG A 83 -0.76 -5.97 12.06
N TYR A 84 -1.10 -6.22 10.81
CA TYR A 84 -1.88 -7.39 10.44
C TYR A 84 -1.19 -8.13 9.30
N ARG A 85 -1.04 -9.44 9.45
CA ARG A 85 -0.53 -10.29 8.37
C ARG A 85 -1.70 -10.93 7.66
N PRO A 86 -1.93 -10.62 6.37
CA PRO A 86 -3.04 -11.20 5.64
C PRO A 86 -2.81 -12.68 5.37
N GLN A 87 -3.90 -13.42 5.21
CA GLN A 87 -3.83 -14.79 4.77
C GLN A 87 -3.39 -14.83 3.30
N HIS A 88 -2.80 -15.96 2.90
CA HIS A 88 -2.32 -16.12 1.54
C HIS A 88 -3.41 -15.89 0.49
N ALA A 89 -4.62 -16.41 0.73
CA ALA A 89 -5.74 -16.23 -0.18
C ALA A 89 -6.10 -14.75 -0.35
N THR A 90 -6.06 -13.97 0.74
CA THR A 90 -6.33 -12.53 0.67
C THR A 90 -5.27 -11.81 -0.16
N MET A 91 -4.00 -12.17 0.03
CA MET A 91 -2.92 -11.57 -0.76
C MET A 91 -3.03 -11.89 -2.24
N GLU A 92 -3.45 -13.11 -2.58
CA GLU A 92 -3.68 -13.47 -3.98
C GLU A 92 -4.78 -12.63 -4.63
N LEU A 93 -5.87 -12.38 -3.89
CA LEU A 93 -6.96 -11.53 -4.38
C LEU A 93 -6.48 -10.10 -4.62
N LEU A 94 -5.70 -9.56 -3.70
CA LEU A 94 -5.16 -8.22 -3.83
C LEU A 94 -4.16 -8.11 -4.99
N ASP A 95 -3.27 -9.09 -5.12
CA ASP A 95 -2.30 -9.12 -6.21
C ASP A 95 -2.98 -9.18 -7.56
N ARG A 96 -4.00 -10.03 -7.69
CA ARG A 96 -4.76 -10.14 -8.93
C ARG A 96 -5.45 -8.83 -9.29
N ALA A 97 -6.09 -8.18 -8.33
CA ALA A 97 -6.77 -6.91 -8.55
C ALA A 97 -5.79 -5.82 -9.00
N LEU A 98 -4.62 -5.77 -8.39
CA LEU A 98 -3.60 -4.79 -8.75
C LEU A 98 -3.01 -5.03 -10.13
N VAL A 99 -2.77 -6.31 -10.49
CA VAL A 99 -2.29 -6.67 -11.83
C VAL A 99 -3.33 -6.31 -12.89
N GLU A 100 -4.58 -6.66 -12.67
CA GLU A 100 -5.67 -6.34 -13.61
C GLU A 100 -5.85 -4.83 -13.76
N SER A 101 -5.73 -4.08 -12.68
CA SER A 101 -5.82 -2.63 -12.74
C SER A 101 -4.69 -2.02 -13.57
N ALA A 102 -3.48 -2.56 -13.45
CA ALA A 102 -2.33 -2.11 -14.23
C ALA A 102 -2.51 -2.41 -15.73
N GLU A 103 -3.10 -3.56 -16.06
CA GLU A 103 -3.33 -3.97 -17.45
C GLU A 103 -4.38 -3.11 -18.17
N LYS A 104 -5.30 -2.50 -17.40
CA LYS A 104 -6.36 -1.65 -17.96
C LYS A 104 -5.93 -0.22 -18.22
N LYS A 105 -4.73 0.14 -17.90
CA LYS A 105 -4.22 1.50 -18.13
C LYS A 105 -3.50 1.64 -19.49
#